data_0d35a4f70b0f8753f3ad0b6db2710748
#
_entry.id   0d35a4f70b0f8753f3ad0b6db2710748
#
_cell.length_a   1.000
_cell.length_b   1.000
_cell.length_c   1.000
_cell.angle_alpha   90.00
_cell.angle_beta   90.00
_cell.angle_gamma   90.00
#
_symmetry.space_group_name_H-M   'P 1'
#
loop_
_entity.id
_entity.type
_entity.pdbx_description
1 polymer ?
#
loop_
_entity_poly.entity_id
_entity_poly.type
_entity_poly.pdbx_seq_one_letter_code
_entity_poly.pdbx_strand_id
1 'polypeptide(L)'
;FGIYAAMNSVYWGAQYIPSGWVSVVFGLSPIITGAMAAAMLNEDALSRHRVFGIVLGFIGLFVVFSHGASMGGKFLCGIVAILAGTSFHALSAVLIKRIDANVGGFAITAGGLSFAVPLLLVTWMLAGGAMPSEFPLRAVASIVYLGVVASAIGFAMYYYILRRMAVSRVSLIALITPVL
;
A
#
# COMPACT_ATOMS: atom_id res chain seq x y z
N PHE A 1 7.69 -5.67 -9.44
CA PHE A 1 7.77 -6.47 -8.19
C PHE A 1 6.94 -5.82 -7.09
N GLY A 2 7.23 -4.59 -6.64
CA GLY A 2 6.58 -3.96 -5.48
C GLY A 2 5.06 -3.82 -5.62
N ILE A 3 4.56 -3.38 -6.79
CA ILE A 3 3.12 -3.25 -7.03
C ILE A 3 2.44 -4.62 -7.00
N TYR A 4 2.97 -5.60 -7.74
CA TYR A 4 2.36 -6.93 -7.82
C TYR A 4 2.32 -7.64 -6.46
N ALA A 5 3.48 -7.78 -5.81
CA ALA A 5 3.56 -8.51 -4.54
C ALA A 5 2.75 -7.83 -3.44
N ALA A 6 2.81 -6.49 -3.35
CA ALA A 6 2.05 -5.74 -2.38
C ALA A 6 0.54 -5.89 -2.60
N MET A 7 0.04 -5.65 -3.82
CA MET A 7 -1.39 -5.73 -4.12
C MET A 7 -1.94 -7.14 -3.94
N ASN A 8 -1.21 -8.16 -4.41
CA ASN A 8 -1.65 -9.54 -4.25
C ASN A 8 -1.78 -9.94 -2.76
N SER A 9 -0.79 -9.58 -1.95
CA SER A 9 -0.83 -9.83 -0.50
C SER A 9 -1.98 -9.09 0.18
N VAL A 10 -2.20 -7.82 -0.19
CA VAL A 10 -3.28 -6.99 0.38
C VAL A 10 -4.64 -7.53 -0.02
N TYR A 11 -4.87 -7.83 -1.31
CA TYR A 11 -6.16 -8.36 -1.77
C TYR A 11 -6.49 -9.72 -1.16
N TRP A 12 -5.49 -10.58 -1.02
CA TRP A 12 -5.68 -11.86 -0.32
C TRP A 12 -6.00 -11.65 1.15
N GLY A 13 -5.26 -10.80 1.86
CA GLY A 13 -5.48 -10.51 3.27
C GLY A 13 -6.83 -9.82 3.55
N ALA A 14 -7.25 -8.91 2.69
CA ALA A 14 -8.51 -8.16 2.81
C ALA A 14 -9.77 -9.05 2.74
N GLN A 15 -9.65 -10.29 2.27
CA GLN A 15 -10.77 -11.25 2.30
C GLN A 15 -11.08 -11.77 3.71
N TYR A 16 -10.15 -11.62 4.65
CA TYR A 16 -10.25 -12.19 6.01
C TYR A 16 -10.42 -11.15 7.10
N ILE A 17 -10.28 -9.86 6.78
CA ILE A 17 -10.40 -8.78 7.76
C ILE A 17 -11.29 -7.66 7.23
N PRO A 18 -12.02 -6.95 8.11
CA PRO A 18 -12.78 -5.77 7.75
C PRO A 18 -11.88 -4.67 7.16
N SER A 19 -12.43 -3.86 6.23
CA SER A 19 -11.70 -2.79 5.54
C SER A 19 -11.04 -1.78 6.49
N GLY A 20 -11.66 -1.48 7.62
CA GLY A 20 -11.09 -0.61 8.63
C GLY A 20 -9.77 -1.14 9.22
N TRP A 21 -9.66 -2.46 9.42
CA TRP A 21 -8.41 -3.09 9.88
C TRP A 21 -7.31 -3.06 8.83
N VAL A 22 -7.65 -3.11 7.54
CA VAL A 22 -6.68 -2.87 6.46
C VAL A 22 -6.01 -1.52 6.66
N SER A 23 -6.80 -0.47 6.92
CA SER A 23 -6.30 0.89 7.17
C SER A 23 -5.43 0.98 8.42
N VAL A 24 -5.81 0.28 9.51
CA VAL A 24 -4.99 0.21 10.74
C VAL A 24 -3.62 -0.39 10.46
N VAL A 25 -3.58 -1.52 9.73
CA VAL A 25 -2.31 -2.19 9.39
C VAL A 25 -1.47 -1.31 8.45
N PHE A 26 -2.08 -0.66 7.45
CA PHE A 26 -1.39 0.33 6.62
C PHE A 26 -0.86 1.53 7.41
N GLY A 27 -1.48 1.88 8.53
CA GLY A 27 -0.96 2.88 9.47
C GLY A 27 0.44 2.56 10.03
N LEU A 28 0.89 1.30 9.96
CA LEU A 28 2.27 0.91 10.29
C LEU A 28 3.27 1.19 9.16
N SER A 29 2.79 1.53 7.96
CA SER A 29 3.65 1.80 6.80
C SER A 29 4.78 2.80 7.09
N PRO A 30 4.57 3.92 7.79
CA PRO A 30 5.66 4.86 8.10
C PRO A 30 6.75 4.26 8.99
N ILE A 31 6.39 3.36 9.90
CA ILE A 31 7.37 2.68 10.77
C ILE A 31 8.23 1.74 9.92
N ILE A 32 7.58 0.88 9.13
CA ILE A 32 8.25 -0.11 8.27
C ILE A 32 9.14 0.61 7.24
N THR A 33 8.59 1.60 6.56
CA THR A 33 9.32 2.38 5.55
C THR A 33 10.46 3.17 6.18
N GLY A 34 10.23 3.78 7.34
CA GLY A 34 11.26 4.51 8.09
C GLY A 34 12.41 3.63 8.53
N ALA A 35 12.12 2.44 9.07
CA ALA A 35 13.15 1.48 9.45
C ALA A 35 13.98 1.02 8.25
N MET A 36 13.32 0.69 7.12
CA MET A 36 14.01 0.31 5.88
C MET A 36 14.83 1.46 5.28
N ALA A 37 14.29 2.70 5.30
CA ALA A 37 15.01 3.87 4.82
C ALA A 37 16.23 4.21 5.68
N ALA A 38 16.12 4.08 7.00
CA ALA A 38 17.25 4.24 7.90
C ALA A 38 18.35 3.20 7.63
N ALA A 39 17.97 1.94 7.42
CA ALA A 39 18.91 0.86 7.18
C ALA A 39 19.57 0.89 5.79
N MET A 40 18.83 1.35 4.75
CA MET A 40 19.26 1.23 3.35
C MET A 40 19.68 2.55 2.70
N LEU A 41 19.20 3.69 3.20
CA LEU A 41 19.44 5.03 2.64
C LEU A 41 20.16 5.96 3.60
N ASN A 42 20.47 5.51 4.83
CA ASN A 42 21.01 6.35 5.91
C ASN A 42 20.16 7.61 6.19
N GLU A 43 18.84 7.52 5.98
CA GLU A 43 17.92 8.61 6.31
C GLU A 43 17.69 8.67 7.82
N ASP A 44 17.67 9.88 8.39
CA ASP A 44 17.22 10.16 9.78
C ASP A 44 15.69 9.98 9.90
N ALA A 45 15.25 8.74 9.68
CA ALA A 45 13.83 8.41 9.56
C ALA A 45 13.13 8.21 10.91
N LEU A 46 13.88 7.87 11.96
CA LEU A 46 13.37 7.43 13.25
C LEU A 46 13.66 8.44 14.38
N SER A 47 13.51 9.74 14.12
CA SER A 47 13.59 10.73 15.21
C SER A 47 12.48 10.48 16.24
N ARG A 48 12.79 10.69 17.53
CA ARG A 48 11.86 10.42 18.66
C ARG A 48 10.48 11.07 18.46
N HIS A 49 10.44 12.30 17.95
CA HIS A 49 9.18 13.01 17.69
C HIS A 49 8.34 12.35 16.60
N ARG A 50 8.97 11.84 15.54
CA ARG A 50 8.28 11.12 14.46
C ARG A 50 7.71 9.80 14.94
N VAL A 51 8.51 9.02 15.66
CA VAL A 51 8.08 7.74 16.25
C VAL A 51 6.88 7.97 17.17
N PHE A 52 6.93 9.00 18.03
CA PHE A 52 5.82 9.34 18.91
C PHE A 52 4.54 9.69 18.14
N GLY A 53 4.64 10.55 17.11
CA GLY A 53 3.48 10.90 16.26
C GLY A 53 2.89 9.69 15.52
N ILE A 54 3.71 8.79 14.99
CA ILE A 54 3.26 7.57 14.31
C ILE A 54 2.55 6.63 15.30
N VAL A 55 3.12 6.42 16.49
CA VAL A 55 2.51 5.59 17.53
C VAL A 55 1.16 6.17 17.96
N LEU A 56 1.08 7.48 18.14
CA LEU A 56 -0.19 8.14 18.51
C LEU A 56 -1.24 7.99 17.40
N GLY A 57 -0.85 8.17 16.14
CA GLY A 57 -1.73 7.97 14.99
C GLY A 57 -2.21 6.52 14.88
N PHE A 58 -1.33 5.55 15.09
CA PHE A 58 -1.68 4.13 15.10
C PHE A 58 -2.66 3.78 16.23
N ILE A 59 -2.42 4.30 17.44
CA ILE A 59 -3.35 4.10 18.57
C ILE A 59 -4.73 4.69 18.24
N GLY A 60 -4.78 5.89 17.66
CA GLY A 60 -6.04 6.49 17.24
C GLY A 60 -6.82 5.63 16.25
N LEU A 61 -6.15 5.14 15.20
CA LEU A 61 -6.75 4.23 14.21
C LEU A 61 -7.21 2.91 14.86
N PHE A 62 -6.39 2.34 15.72
CA PHE A 62 -6.72 1.11 16.44
C PHE A 62 -7.98 1.27 17.30
N VAL A 63 -8.09 2.37 18.06
CA VAL A 63 -9.28 2.67 18.88
C VAL A 63 -10.53 2.80 18.02
N VAL A 64 -10.48 3.53 16.91
CA VAL A 64 -11.63 3.74 16.02
C VAL A 64 -12.13 2.41 15.42
N PHE A 65 -11.23 1.54 15.00
CA PHE A 65 -11.60 0.32 14.28
C PHE A 65 -11.67 -0.93 15.15
N SER A 66 -11.27 -0.88 16.43
CA SER A 66 -11.32 -2.02 17.34
C SER A 66 -12.76 -2.45 17.72
N HIS A 67 -13.71 -1.52 17.66
CA HIS A 67 -15.12 -1.82 17.92
C HIS A 67 -15.75 -2.46 16.69
N GLY A 68 -16.18 -3.73 16.81
CA GLY A 68 -16.91 -4.45 15.76
C GLY A 68 -16.12 -5.51 14.97
N ALA A 69 -14.89 -5.79 15.35
CA ALA A 69 -14.14 -6.89 14.74
C ALA A 69 -14.61 -8.24 15.24
N SER A 70 -15.40 -8.97 14.44
CA SER A 70 -15.58 -10.40 14.64
C SER A 70 -14.26 -11.10 14.24
N MET A 71 -13.45 -11.49 15.20
CA MET A 71 -12.18 -12.19 14.98
C MET A 71 -12.45 -13.65 14.57
N GLY A 72 -12.69 -13.89 13.29
CA GLY A 72 -12.78 -15.23 12.72
C GLY A 72 -11.42 -15.93 12.72
N GLY A 73 -11.39 -17.28 12.60
CA GLY A 73 -10.15 -18.08 12.70
C GLY A 73 -9.04 -17.72 11.69
N LYS A 74 -9.34 -16.99 10.61
CA LYS A 74 -8.36 -16.51 9.61
C LYS A 74 -7.98 -15.03 9.74
N PHE A 75 -8.47 -14.35 10.77
CA PHE A 75 -8.20 -12.92 10.98
C PHE A 75 -6.69 -12.61 11.10
N LEU A 76 -5.96 -13.42 11.84
CA LEU A 76 -4.51 -13.27 11.99
C LEU A 76 -3.77 -13.45 10.64
N CYS A 77 -4.21 -14.43 9.84
CA CYS A 77 -3.65 -14.64 8.49
C CYS A 77 -3.85 -13.40 7.61
N GLY A 78 -5.02 -12.76 7.69
CA GLY A 78 -5.31 -11.52 6.98
C GLY A 78 -4.37 -10.39 7.41
N ILE A 79 -4.17 -10.18 8.71
CA ILE A 79 -3.24 -9.16 9.24
C ILE A 79 -1.82 -9.42 8.74
N VAL A 80 -1.32 -10.66 8.84
CA VAL A 80 0.04 -11.02 8.40
C VAL A 80 0.20 -10.78 6.91
N ALA A 81 -0.79 -11.12 6.09
CA ALA A 81 -0.74 -10.89 4.65
C ALA A 81 -0.69 -9.39 4.30
N ILE A 82 -1.46 -8.55 4.99
CA ILE A 82 -1.44 -7.10 4.77
C ILE A 82 -0.13 -6.48 5.26
N LEU A 83 0.41 -6.93 6.39
CA LEU A 83 1.74 -6.53 6.84
C LEU A 83 2.83 -6.89 5.82
N ALA A 84 2.77 -8.09 5.24
CA ALA A 84 3.67 -8.48 4.17
C ALA A 84 3.52 -7.57 2.94
N GLY A 85 2.28 -7.29 2.52
CA GLY A 85 2.01 -6.37 1.41
C GLY A 85 2.54 -4.96 1.68
N THR A 86 2.32 -4.42 2.88
CA THR A 86 2.85 -3.12 3.31
C THR A 86 4.38 -3.12 3.29
N SER A 87 5.01 -4.22 3.73
CA SER A 87 6.47 -4.37 3.71
C SER A 87 7.03 -4.44 2.29
N PHE A 88 6.37 -5.15 1.36
CA PHE A 88 6.76 -5.17 -0.05
C PHE A 88 6.63 -3.79 -0.70
N HIS A 89 5.57 -3.04 -0.37
CA HIS A 89 5.40 -1.68 -0.84
C HIS A 89 6.51 -0.75 -0.32
N ALA A 90 6.80 -0.81 0.98
CA ALA A 90 7.86 -0.04 1.63
C ALA A 90 9.23 -0.37 1.02
N LEU A 91 9.55 -1.64 0.85
CA LEU A 91 10.80 -2.10 0.23
C LEU A 91 10.93 -1.59 -1.21
N SER A 92 9.86 -1.64 -1.98
CA SER A 92 9.86 -1.12 -3.35
C SER A 92 10.15 0.38 -3.40
N ALA A 93 9.52 1.17 -2.52
CA ALA A 93 9.76 2.61 -2.43
C ALA A 93 11.22 2.94 -2.07
N VAL A 94 11.78 2.23 -1.09
CA VAL A 94 13.17 2.40 -0.66
C VAL A 94 14.15 1.99 -1.77
N LEU A 95 13.90 0.87 -2.46
CA LEU A 95 14.73 0.41 -3.58
C LEU A 95 14.70 1.38 -4.76
N ILE A 96 13.52 1.91 -5.13
CA ILE A 96 13.40 2.92 -6.19
C ILE A 96 14.23 4.16 -5.84
N LYS A 97 14.15 4.60 -4.59
CA LYS A 97 14.95 5.74 -4.10
C LYS A 97 16.44 5.44 -4.12
N ARG A 98 16.84 4.23 -3.69
CA ARG A 98 18.25 3.81 -3.63
C ARG A 98 18.90 3.70 -5.02
N ILE A 99 18.15 3.18 -6.01
CA ILE A 99 18.64 3.01 -7.37
C ILE A 99 18.86 4.37 -8.04
N ASP A 100 18.06 5.38 -7.65
CA ASP A 100 18.12 6.76 -8.14
C ASP A 100 18.27 6.86 -9.68
N ALA A 101 17.61 5.93 -10.38
CA ALA A 101 17.58 5.96 -11.84
C ALA A 101 16.95 7.29 -12.28
N ASN A 102 17.59 8.00 -13.20
CA ASN A 102 17.10 9.30 -13.69
C ASN A 102 15.86 9.13 -14.61
N VAL A 103 14.84 8.44 -14.08
CA VAL A 103 13.59 8.07 -14.76
C VAL A 103 12.43 8.81 -14.10
N GLY A 104 11.58 9.44 -14.90
CA GLY A 104 10.41 10.15 -14.38
C GLY A 104 9.42 9.25 -13.65
N GLY A 105 8.67 9.81 -12.69
CA GLY A 105 7.67 9.06 -11.92
C GLY A 105 6.62 8.37 -12.79
N PHE A 106 6.24 8.99 -13.91
CA PHE A 106 5.31 8.40 -14.89
C PHE A 106 5.90 7.12 -15.53
N ALA A 107 7.18 7.15 -15.94
CA ALA A 107 7.83 5.99 -16.53
C ALA A 107 8.02 4.85 -15.53
N ILE A 108 8.30 5.16 -14.26
CA ILE A 108 8.34 4.17 -13.17
C ILE A 108 6.96 3.52 -13.00
N THR A 109 5.89 4.32 -13.00
CA THR A 109 4.52 3.82 -12.90
C THR A 109 4.16 2.95 -14.09
N ALA A 110 4.38 3.44 -15.31
CA ALA A 110 4.07 2.72 -16.54
C ALA A 110 4.82 1.39 -16.62
N GLY A 111 6.13 1.39 -16.36
CA GLY A 111 6.93 0.18 -16.31
C GLY A 111 6.47 -0.80 -15.22
N GLY A 112 6.19 -0.29 -14.02
CA GLY A 112 5.69 -1.09 -12.91
C GLY A 112 4.33 -1.75 -13.21
N LEU A 113 3.40 -1.01 -13.78
CA LEU A 113 2.08 -1.51 -14.17
C LEU A 113 2.13 -2.48 -15.36
N SER A 114 3.00 -2.24 -16.34
CA SER A 114 3.18 -3.13 -17.49
C SER A 114 3.59 -4.55 -17.09
N PHE A 115 4.33 -4.70 -15.98
CA PHE A 115 4.66 -5.99 -15.41
C PHE A 115 3.62 -6.49 -14.41
N ALA A 116 3.08 -5.60 -13.57
CA ALA A 116 2.17 -6.02 -12.51
C ALA A 116 0.81 -6.48 -13.05
N VAL A 117 0.25 -5.80 -14.06
CA VAL A 117 -1.08 -6.11 -14.59
C VAL A 117 -1.15 -7.51 -15.22
N PRO A 118 -0.24 -7.94 -16.12
CA PRO A 118 -0.26 -9.30 -16.64
C PRO A 118 -0.12 -10.35 -15.54
N LEU A 119 0.77 -10.14 -14.57
CA LEU A 119 0.96 -11.06 -13.46
C LEU A 119 -0.28 -11.16 -12.56
N LEU A 120 -0.96 -10.04 -12.30
CA LEU A 120 -2.23 -10.03 -11.55
C LEU A 120 -3.32 -10.77 -12.32
N LEU A 121 -3.41 -10.60 -13.65
CA LEU A 121 -4.35 -11.31 -14.49
C LEU A 121 -4.08 -12.83 -14.46
N VAL A 122 -2.83 -13.25 -14.58
CA VAL A 122 -2.46 -14.67 -14.48
C VAL A 122 -2.82 -15.23 -13.10
N THR A 123 -2.51 -14.49 -12.02
CA THR A 123 -2.87 -14.91 -10.67
C THR A 123 -4.38 -15.04 -10.49
N TRP A 124 -5.15 -14.10 -11.05
CA TRP A 124 -6.61 -14.14 -11.02
C TRP A 124 -7.16 -15.36 -11.78
N MET A 125 -6.64 -15.64 -12.96
CA MET A 125 -7.04 -16.83 -13.75
C MET A 125 -6.74 -18.13 -13.01
N LEU A 126 -5.54 -18.23 -12.39
CA LEU A 126 -5.13 -19.41 -11.63
C LEU A 126 -5.92 -19.59 -10.33
N ALA A 127 -6.39 -18.50 -9.74
CA ALA A 127 -7.25 -18.53 -8.56
C ALA A 127 -8.72 -18.87 -8.86
N GLY A 128 -9.05 -19.28 -10.09
CA GLY A 128 -10.41 -19.61 -10.49
C GLY A 128 -11.27 -18.38 -10.73
N GLY A 129 -10.68 -17.27 -11.20
CA GLY A 129 -11.34 -16.01 -11.44
C GLY A 129 -12.60 -16.13 -12.28
N ALA A 130 -13.76 -15.89 -11.66
CA ALA A 130 -15.04 -15.85 -12.35
C ALA A 130 -15.36 -14.38 -12.75
N MET A 131 -15.78 -14.21 -14.01
CA MET A 131 -16.30 -12.91 -14.43
C MET A 131 -17.67 -12.68 -13.77
N PRO A 132 -17.94 -11.47 -13.23
CA PRO A 132 -19.28 -11.14 -12.75
C PRO A 132 -20.30 -11.27 -13.87
N SER A 133 -21.47 -11.80 -13.55
CA SER A 133 -22.59 -11.91 -14.52
C SER A 133 -23.20 -10.55 -14.88
N GLU A 134 -23.06 -9.57 -14.01
CA GLU A 134 -23.57 -8.22 -14.20
C GLU A 134 -22.48 -7.18 -13.96
N PHE A 135 -22.48 -6.12 -14.76
CA PHE A 135 -21.59 -4.98 -14.64
C PHE A 135 -22.39 -3.70 -14.37
N PRO A 136 -22.80 -3.42 -13.11
CA PRO A 136 -23.49 -2.19 -12.78
C PRO A 136 -22.65 -0.98 -13.19
N LEU A 137 -23.28 0.01 -13.83
CA LEU A 137 -22.56 1.21 -14.32
C LEU A 137 -21.75 1.89 -13.22
N ARG A 138 -22.27 1.91 -11.99
CA ARG A 138 -21.57 2.46 -10.82
C ARG A 138 -20.26 1.70 -10.54
N ALA A 139 -20.26 0.37 -10.61
CA ALA A 139 -19.05 -0.44 -10.40
C ALA A 139 -18.02 -0.19 -11.50
N VAL A 140 -18.44 -0.16 -12.76
CA VAL A 140 -17.58 0.13 -13.91
C VAL A 140 -16.96 1.53 -13.78
N ALA A 141 -17.77 2.55 -13.48
CA ALA A 141 -17.29 3.91 -13.29
C ALA A 141 -16.28 4.01 -12.13
N SER A 142 -16.54 3.31 -11.02
CA SER A 142 -15.60 3.26 -9.89
C SER A 142 -14.29 2.59 -10.25
N ILE A 143 -14.32 1.49 -11.01
CA ILE A 143 -13.10 0.79 -11.47
C ILE A 143 -12.29 1.68 -12.40
N VAL A 144 -12.95 2.35 -13.36
CA VAL A 144 -12.27 3.29 -14.28
C VAL A 144 -11.66 4.45 -13.50
N TYR A 145 -12.40 5.05 -12.57
CA TYR A 145 -11.89 6.11 -11.71
C TYR A 145 -10.67 5.65 -10.91
N LEU A 146 -10.74 4.51 -10.24
CA LEU A 146 -9.62 3.96 -9.48
C LEU A 146 -8.42 3.61 -10.38
N GLY A 147 -8.66 3.08 -11.56
CA GLY A 147 -7.59 2.75 -12.52
C GLY A 147 -6.89 4.00 -13.06
N VAL A 148 -7.65 5.01 -13.50
CA VAL A 148 -7.06 6.20 -14.13
C VAL A 148 -6.58 7.21 -13.08
N VAL A 149 -7.43 7.58 -12.13
CA VAL A 149 -7.11 8.66 -11.19
C VAL A 149 -6.25 8.14 -10.05
N ALA A 150 -6.70 7.11 -9.34
CA ALA A 150 -5.98 6.64 -8.15
C ALA A 150 -4.72 5.86 -8.51
N SER A 151 -4.75 5.00 -9.53
CA SER A 151 -3.57 4.20 -9.89
C SER A 151 -2.63 4.96 -10.84
N ALA A 152 -3.06 5.36 -12.04
CA ALA A 152 -2.13 5.96 -12.99
C ALA A 152 -1.63 7.33 -12.54
N ILE A 153 -2.52 8.26 -12.21
CA ILE A 153 -2.14 9.61 -11.77
C ILE A 153 -1.57 9.56 -10.36
N GLY A 154 -2.21 8.85 -9.43
CA GLY A 154 -1.79 8.74 -8.04
C GLY A 154 -0.39 8.17 -7.88
N PHE A 155 -0.07 7.06 -8.55
CA PHE A 155 1.29 6.50 -8.51
C PHE A 155 2.31 7.37 -9.22
N ALA A 156 1.96 8.02 -10.33
CA ALA A 156 2.87 8.95 -11.00
C ALA A 156 3.24 10.12 -10.07
N MET A 157 2.27 10.70 -9.36
CA MET A 157 2.50 11.75 -8.38
C MET A 157 3.29 11.22 -7.18
N TYR A 158 2.95 10.04 -6.67
CA TYR A 158 3.66 9.40 -5.56
C TYR A 158 5.15 9.22 -5.87
N TYR A 159 5.50 8.64 -7.03
CA TYR A 159 6.89 8.44 -7.40
C TYR A 159 7.61 9.75 -7.74
N TYR A 160 6.90 10.76 -8.26
CA TYR A 160 7.46 12.10 -8.45
C TYR A 160 7.86 12.73 -7.11
N ILE A 161 7.01 12.65 -6.09
CA ILE A 161 7.28 13.17 -4.74
C ILE A 161 8.39 12.34 -4.06
N LEU A 162 8.34 11.01 -4.20
CA LEU A 162 9.31 10.08 -3.62
C LEU A 162 10.74 10.39 -4.05
N ARG A 163 10.95 10.87 -5.29
CA ARG A 163 12.26 11.28 -5.78
C ARG A 163 12.77 12.59 -5.17
N ARG A 164 11.88 13.46 -4.72
CA ARG A 164 12.22 14.80 -4.21
C ARG A 164 12.26 14.90 -2.69
N MET A 165 11.63 13.97 -2.02
CA MET A 165 11.52 13.95 -0.56
C MET A 165 12.10 12.66 0.03
N ALA A 166 12.42 12.69 1.33
CA ALA A 166 12.79 11.50 2.07
C ALA A 166 11.63 10.49 2.08
N VAL A 167 11.93 9.20 1.87
CA VAL A 167 10.94 8.11 1.81
C VAL A 167 10.10 8.07 3.09
N SER A 168 10.74 8.28 4.23
CA SER A 168 10.10 8.34 5.54
C SER A 168 9.06 9.45 5.70
N ARG A 169 9.19 10.56 4.95
CA ARG A 169 8.18 11.64 4.94
C ARG A 169 7.01 11.30 4.04
N VAL A 170 7.29 10.70 2.90
CA VAL A 170 6.25 10.31 1.93
C VAL A 170 5.34 9.24 2.51
N SER A 171 5.87 8.32 3.30
CA SER A 171 5.07 7.26 3.93
C SER A 171 4.04 7.77 4.94
N LEU A 172 4.19 8.99 5.48
CA LEU A 172 3.19 9.61 6.37
C LEU A 172 1.84 9.87 5.69
N ILE A 173 1.80 9.93 4.35
CA ILE A 173 0.55 10.06 3.59
C ILE A 173 -0.40 8.90 3.92
N ALA A 174 0.13 7.71 4.20
CA ALA A 174 -0.67 6.55 4.56
C ALA A 174 -1.48 6.72 5.86
N LEU A 175 -1.05 7.61 6.78
CA LEU A 175 -1.78 7.91 8.01
C LEU A 175 -2.98 8.85 7.79
N ILE A 176 -2.95 9.64 6.73
CA ILE A 176 -4.03 10.60 6.42
C ILE A 176 -5.17 9.90 5.68
N THR A 177 -4.84 8.92 4.83
CA THR A 177 -5.80 8.22 3.96
C THR A 177 -7.02 7.63 4.70
N PRO A 178 -6.91 6.97 5.86
CA PRO A 178 -8.07 6.40 6.54
C PRO A 178 -8.96 7.44 7.26
N VAL A 179 -8.53 8.70 7.34
CA VAL A 179 -9.29 9.79 8.00
C VAL A 179 -10.14 10.55 6.98
N LEU A 180 -9.80 10.48 5.69
CA LEU A 180 -10.54 11.08 4.57
C LEU A 180 -11.63 10.12 4.05
#